data_8bc1c995924da8aa48ad2cd8f634b822
#
_entry.id   8bc1c995924da8aa48ad2cd8f634b822
#
_cell.length_a   1.000
_cell.length_b   1.000
_cell.length_c   1.000
_cell.angle_alpha   90.00
_cell.angle_beta   90.00
_cell.angle_gamma   90.00
#
_symmetry.space_group_name_H-M   'P 1'
#
loop_
_entity.id
_entity.type
_entity.pdbx_description
1 polymer ?
#
loop_
_entity_poly.entity_id
_entity_poly.type
_entity_poly.pdbx_seq_one_letter_code
_entity_poly.pdbx_strand_id
1 'polypeptide(L)'
;MKKTILFALSALLVGACAKEDPEEKEIFPDVPPRGFHLDKHPFYLLESTYDAVAFSKSDLQLYLTSKEGKELYIQMDMAHLGKKIPLDKPEKGIVPPNRPWEFKAPDDWRIYGEEGHTAEVGSYLKITQVGQEKRFALEYRIAYKGHTAEGNETVLFVERILPGLYYKGAKIELRVSYALANQRLVISLSDPNNMDNAFTLELSQAHLGKLLPLDKVDTQENYWSIQLPGSRYEGKAGHLAPAGSWMRVTPIGDRYKLQFFINNDFKGNL
;
A
#
# COMPACT_ATOMS: atom_id res chain seq x y z
N MET A 1 11.11 84.55 32.93
CA MET A 1 10.64 83.76 31.73
C MET A 1 11.28 82.40 31.80
N LYS A 2 10.47 81.37 31.97
CA LYS A 2 10.52 79.99 31.59
C LYS A 2 9.73 79.17 32.63
N LYS A 3 8.55 78.75 32.17
CA LYS A 3 7.63 77.90 32.94
C LYS A 3 8.12 76.46 32.88
N THR A 4 8.26 75.80 34.00
CA THR A 4 8.55 74.41 34.13
C THR A 4 7.23 73.68 34.53
N ILE A 5 6.70 72.90 33.67
CA ILE A 5 5.47 72.07 33.89
C ILE A 5 5.92 70.78 34.52
N LEU A 6 5.41 70.49 35.74
CA LEU A 6 5.61 69.22 36.41
C LEU A 6 4.50 68.23 35.93
N PHE A 7 4.88 67.15 35.26
CA PHE A 7 3.96 66.07 34.94
C PHE A 7 4.01 65.02 36.05
N ALA A 8 2.90 64.86 36.72
CA ALA A 8 2.69 63.79 37.69
C ALA A 8 2.32 62.52 36.88
N LEU A 9 3.17 61.48 36.98
CA LEU A 9 2.93 60.18 36.35
C LEU A 9 2.15 59.29 37.32
N SER A 10 0.84 59.16 37.11
CA SER A 10 0.00 58.20 37.83
C SER A 10 0.19 56.80 37.20
N ALA A 11 0.84 55.91 37.96
CA ALA A 11 0.94 54.52 37.58
C ALA A 11 -0.40 53.81 37.83
N LEU A 12 -1.17 53.55 36.78
CA LEU A 12 -2.29 52.61 36.81
C LEU A 12 -1.74 51.19 36.64
N LEU A 13 -1.76 50.43 37.72
CA LEU A 13 -1.60 48.97 37.69
C LEU A 13 -2.88 48.37 37.06
N VAL A 14 -2.83 48.13 35.76
CA VAL A 14 -3.83 47.27 35.08
C VAL A 14 -3.37 45.84 35.29
N GLY A 15 -4.06 45.11 36.15
CA GLY A 15 -3.94 43.67 36.28
C GLY A 15 -4.32 43.03 34.91
N ALA A 16 -3.34 42.61 34.14
CA ALA A 16 -3.53 41.77 33.02
C ALA A 16 -3.92 40.37 33.53
N CYS A 17 -5.23 40.06 33.54
CA CYS A 17 -5.68 38.70 33.44
C CYS A 17 -5.11 38.16 32.09
N ALA A 18 -4.10 37.33 32.19
CA ALA A 18 -3.72 36.49 31.07
C ALA A 18 -4.95 35.65 30.72
N LYS A 19 -5.70 36.05 29.67
CA LYS A 19 -6.54 35.10 28.93
C LYS A 19 -5.58 34.05 28.40
N GLU A 20 -5.70 32.82 28.88
CA GLU A 20 -5.17 31.69 28.16
C GLU A 20 -5.70 31.82 26.72
N ASP A 21 -4.81 32.04 25.76
CA ASP A 21 -5.13 31.97 24.37
C ASP A 21 -5.77 30.60 24.15
N PRO A 22 -6.96 30.54 23.51
CA PRO A 22 -7.51 29.24 23.13
C PRO A 22 -6.44 28.56 22.28
N GLU A 23 -6.02 27.37 22.72
CA GLU A 23 -5.12 26.52 21.92
C GLU A 23 -5.56 26.65 20.46
N GLU A 24 -4.68 27.23 19.62
CA GLU A 24 -4.87 27.24 18.18
C GLU A 24 -5.03 25.76 17.79
N LYS A 25 -6.28 25.33 17.61
CA LYS A 25 -6.53 24.05 16.98
C LYS A 25 -5.80 24.12 15.65
N GLU A 26 -4.73 23.34 15.53
CA GLU A 26 -4.04 23.17 14.26
C GLU A 26 -5.13 22.94 13.21
N ILE A 27 -5.39 23.94 12.37
CA ILE A 27 -6.30 23.84 11.24
C ILE A 27 -5.51 22.99 10.23
N PHE A 28 -5.74 21.70 10.27
CA PHE A 28 -5.16 20.81 9.28
C PHE A 28 -5.59 21.29 7.88
N PRO A 29 -4.66 21.38 6.93
CA PRO A 29 -5.04 21.71 5.56
C PRO A 29 -6.12 20.75 5.07
N ASP A 30 -7.09 21.25 4.28
CA ASP A 30 -8.25 20.47 3.84
C ASP A 30 -7.90 19.20 3.05
N VAL A 31 -6.71 19.14 2.48
CA VAL A 31 -6.20 18.01 1.69
C VAL A 31 -4.91 17.48 2.33
N PRO A 32 -4.77 16.16 2.55
CA PRO A 32 -3.53 15.55 3.05
C PRO A 32 -2.36 15.83 2.10
N PRO A 33 -1.12 15.84 2.63
CA PRO A 33 0.08 15.96 1.79
C PRO A 33 0.15 14.79 0.80
N ARG A 34 0.78 15.06 -0.36
CA ARG A 34 0.99 14.02 -1.37
C ARG A 34 1.85 12.87 -0.83
N GLY A 35 1.50 11.63 -1.21
CA GLY A 35 2.15 10.41 -0.73
C GLY A 35 1.48 9.86 0.52
N PHE A 36 2.20 9.01 1.25
CA PHE A 36 1.76 8.39 2.50
C PHE A 36 2.68 8.81 3.65
N HIS A 37 2.10 9.11 4.79
CA HIS A 37 2.81 9.53 5.99
C HIS A 37 2.24 8.82 7.23
N LEU A 38 3.11 8.42 8.15
CA LEU A 38 2.77 7.91 9.48
C LEU A 38 3.53 8.72 10.51
N ASP A 39 2.84 9.27 11.50
CA ASP A 39 3.42 10.12 12.54
C ASP A 39 4.32 11.23 11.96
N LYS A 40 3.81 11.90 10.91
CA LYS A 40 4.50 12.95 10.12
C LYS A 40 5.75 12.47 9.35
N HIS A 41 6.09 11.17 9.39
CA HIS A 41 7.22 10.60 8.64
C HIS A 41 6.74 9.99 7.32
N PRO A 42 7.48 10.17 6.20
CA PRO A 42 7.13 9.55 4.93
C PRO A 42 7.10 8.02 5.01
N PHE A 43 6.03 7.42 4.48
CA PHE A 43 5.91 5.99 4.32
C PHE A 43 6.21 5.65 2.85
N TYR A 44 7.45 5.25 2.59
CA TYR A 44 7.91 4.96 1.23
C TYR A 44 7.37 3.62 0.73
N LEU A 45 6.35 3.69 -0.11
CA LEU A 45 5.68 2.51 -0.65
C LEU A 45 6.65 1.65 -1.48
N LEU A 46 6.71 0.37 -1.16
CA LEU A 46 7.40 -0.66 -1.93
C LEU A 46 6.39 -1.51 -2.72
N GLU A 47 5.30 -1.89 -2.07
CA GLU A 47 4.33 -2.85 -2.59
C GLU A 47 2.91 -2.44 -2.21
N SER A 48 1.98 -2.69 -3.12
CA SER A 48 0.54 -2.46 -2.94
C SER A 48 -0.22 -3.66 -3.46
N THR A 49 -0.96 -4.34 -2.57
CA THR A 49 -1.72 -5.54 -2.93
C THR A 49 -3.16 -5.46 -2.41
N TYR A 50 -4.08 -6.18 -3.07
CA TYR A 50 -5.45 -6.33 -2.62
C TYR A 50 -5.81 -7.82 -2.47
N ASP A 51 -6.77 -8.13 -1.58
CA ASP A 51 -7.31 -9.47 -1.44
C ASP A 51 -8.40 -9.71 -2.51
N ALA A 52 -8.13 -10.60 -3.47
CA ALA A 52 -9.06 -10.89 -4.56
C ALA A 52 -10.32 -11.63 -4.08
N VAL A 53 -10.22 -12.44 -3.02
CA VAL A 53 -11.36 -13.18 -2.47
C VAL A 53 -12.29 -12.24 -1.74
N ALA A 54 -11.76 -11.33 -0.92
CA ALA A 54 -12.55 -10.30 -0.26
C ALA A 54 -13.21 -9.38 -1.30
N PHE A 55 -12.46 -8.94 -2.32
CA PHE A 55 -12.97 -8.10 -3.40
C PHE A 55 -14.15 -8.74 -4.13
N SER A 56 -14.11 -10.05 -4.39
CA SER A 56 -15.23 -10.80 -5.00
C SER A 56 -16.49 -10.83 -4.15
N LYS A 57 -16.37 -10.57 -2.84
CA LYS A 57 -17.45 -10.51 -1.85
C LYS A 57 -17.86 -9.07 -1.50
N SER A 58 -17.51 -8.10 -2.33
CA SER A 58 -17.77 -6.68 -2.13
C SER A 58 -17.06 -6.07 -0.93
N ASP A 59 -15.94 -6.64 -0.50
CA ASP A 59 -15.10 -6.16 0.58
C ASP A 59 -13.72 -5.77 0.01
N LEU A 60 -13.37 -4.50 0.05
CA LEU A 60 -12.10 -3.98 -0.43
C LEU A 60 -11.06 -4.08 0.68
N GLN A 61 -10.08 -4.95 0.53
CA GLN A 61 -8.96 -5.10 1.44
C GLN A 61 -7.66 -4.75 0.73
N LEU A 62 -7.02 -3.68 1.17
CA LEU A 62 -5.80 -3.13 0.60
C LEU A 62 -4.64 -3.23 1.59
N TYR A 63 -3.48 -3.60 1.08
CA TYR A 63 -2.24 -3.72 1.84
C TYR A 63 -1.17 -2.86 1.17
N LEU A 64 -0.58 -1.95 1.93
CA LEU A 64 0.50 -1.08 1.51
C LEU A 64 1.74 -1.44 2.33
N THR A 65 2.77 -1.93 1.67
CA THR A 65 4.02 -2.34 2.34
C THR A 65 5.11 -1.32 2.02
N SER A 66 5.78 -0.80 3.05
CA SER A 66 6.89 0.13 2.90
C SER A 66 8.19 -0.58 2.53
N LYS A 67 9.20 0.21 2.14
CA LYS A 67 10.57 -0.28 1.88
C LYS A 67 11.23 -0.92 3.10
N GLU A 68 10.80 -0.52 4.30
CA GLU A 68 11.24 -1.04 5.59
C GLU A 68 10.47 -2.32 6.01
N GLY A 69 9.56 -2.81 5.16
CA GLY A 69 8.74 -3.99 5.42
C GLY A 69 7.56 -3.75 6.36
N LYS A 70 7.27 -2.50 6.71
CA LYS A 70 6.08 -2.14 7.50
C LYS A 70 4.83 -2.22 6.63
N GLU A 71 3.74 -2.80 7.15
CA GLU A 71 2.48 -2.96 6.42
C GLU A 71 1.37 -2.09 7.03
N LEU A 72 0.72 -1.31 6.17
CA LEU A 72 -0.51 -0.59 6.46
C LEU A 72 -1.67 -1.32 5.79
N TYR A 73 -2.73 -1.59 6.55
CA TYR A 73 -3.92 -2.29 6.07
C TYR A 73 -5.14 -1.38 6.09
N ILE A 74 -5.90 -1.40 5.01
CA ILE A 74 -7.16 -0.67 4.86
C ILE A 74 -8.22 -1.64 4.37
N GLN A 75 -9.34 -1.71 5.10
CA GLN A 75 -10.54 -2.43 4.69
C GLN A 75 -11.70 -1.49 4.56
N MET A 76 -12.57 -1.73 3.57
CA MET A 76 -13.77 -0.95 3.35
C MET A 76 -14.80 -1.75 2.55
N ASP A 77 -16.07 -1.66 2.93
CA ASP A 77 -17.16 -2.15 2.08
C ASP A 77 -17.17 -1.39 0.74
N MET A 78 -17.31 -2.11 -0.37
CA MET A 78 -17.35 -1.54 -1.73
C MET A 78 -18.50 -0.53 -1.91
N ALA A 79 -19.54 -0.60 -1.10
CA ALA A 79 -20.63 0.39 -1.11
C ALA A 79 -20.17 1.81 -0.71
N HIS A 80 -19.03 1.91 -0.05
CA HIS A 80 -18.40 3.19 0.33
C HIS A 80 -17.42 3.73 -0.73
N LEU A 81 -17.14 2.99 -1.78
CA LEU A 81 -16.21 3.41 -2.82
C LEU A 81 -16.61 4.76 -3.43
N GLY A 82 -15.68 5.69 -3.51
CA GLY A 82 -15.89 7.07 -3.96
C GLY A 82 -16.48 8.02 -2.91
N LYS A 83 -16.92 7.53 -1.76
CA LYS A 83 -17.48 8.35 -0.66
C LYS A 83 -16.38 8.71 0.36
N LYS A 84 -16.51 9.89 0.96
CA LYS A 84 -15.71 10.28 2.13
C LYS A 84 -16.37 9.72 3.38
N ILE A 85 -15.71 8.77 4.04
CA ILE A 85 -16.20 8.09 5.25
C ILE A 85 -15.63 8.81 6.47
N PRO A 86 -16.43 9.34 7.39
CA PRO A 86 -15.96 9.83 8.68
C PRO A 86 -15.55 8.63 9.54
N LEU A 87 -14.32 8.66 10.07
CA LEU A 87 -13.78 7.58 10.91
C LEU A 87 -13.89 7.89 12.42
N ASP A 88 -14.38 9.07 12.76
CA ASP A 88 -14.60 9.54 14.13
C ASP A 88 -15.96 9.10 14.73
N LYS A 89 -16.74 8.35 13.96
CA LYS A 89 -18.07 7.87 14.38
C LYS A 89 -18.22 6.39 14.08
N PRO A 90 -18.86 5.62 14.98
CA PRO A 90 -19.24 4.24 14.67
C PRO A 90 -20.28 4.23 13.55
N GLU A 91 -20.22 3.25 12.68
CA GLU A 91 -21.25 3.06 11.66
C GLU A 91 -22.45 2.33 12.25
N LYS A 92 -23.65 2.92 12.07
CA LYS A 92 -24.88 2.36 12.65
C LYS A 92 -25.37 1.14 11.85
N GLY A 93 -25.86 0.14 12.57
CA GLY A 93 -26.58 -1.00 12.00
C GLY A 93 -25.71 -2.18 11.59
N ILE A 94 -24.44 -2.18 11.96
CA ILE A 94 -23.53 -3.28 11.66
C ILE A 94 -23.36 -4.15 12.90
N VAL A 95 -23.65 -5.44 12.71
CA VAL A 95 -23.47 -6.48 13.74
C VAL A 95 -22.13 -7.15 13.51
N PRO A 96 -21.25 -7.23 14.52
CA PRO A 96 -20.01 -8.01 14.39
C PRO A 96 -20.28 -9.45 13.87
N PRO A 97 -19.43 -10.03 13.00
CA PRO A 97 -18.07 -9.61 12.70
C PRO A 97 -17.91 -8.67 11.48
N ASN A 98 -19.00 -8.18 10.89
CA ASN A 98 -18.94 -7.36 9.68
C ASN A 98 -18.48 -5.95 10.03
N ARG A 99 -17.28 -5.60 9.67
CA ARG A 99 -16.72 -4.26 9.83
C ARG A 99 -16.88 -3.49 8.53
N PRO A 100 -17.59 -2.33 8.52
CA PRO A 100 -17.78 -1.56 7.30
C PRO A 100 -16.49 -0.91 6.81
N TRP A 101 -15.59 -0.64 7.75
CA TRP A 101 -14.26 -0.12 7.49
C TRP A 101 -13.31 -0.48 8.65
N GLU A 102 -12.05 -0.59 8.31
CA GLU A 102 -10.95 -0.80 9.24
C GLU A 102 -9.68 -0.15 8.69
N PHE A 103 -8.88 0.42 9.57
CA PHE A 103 -7.54 0.88 9.28
C PHE A 103 -6.59 0.35 10.36
N LYS A 104 -5.52 -0.33 9.94
CA LYS A 104 -4.47 -0.83 10.82
C LYS A 104 -3.13 -0.29 10.36
N ALA A 105 -2.41 0.37 11.26
CA ALA A 105 -1.06 0.86 11.02
C ALA A 105 0.02 -0.17 11.42
N PRO A 106 1.24 -0.03 10.93
CA PRO A 106 2.34 -0.96 11.21
C PRO A 106 2.69 -1.12 12.70
N ASP A 107 2.52 -0.07 13.48
CA ASP A 107 2.86 -0.04 14.92
C ASP A 107 1.69 -0.53 15.80
N ASP A 108 0.86 -1.42 15.24
CA ASP A 108 -0.25 -2.15 15.87
C ASP A 108 -1.43 -1.30 16.37
N TRP A 109 -1.46 0.01 16.11
CA TRP A 109 -2.69 0.74 16.36
C TRP A 109 -3.73 0.50 15.25
N ARG A 110 -4.98 0.42 15.67
CA ARG A 110 -6.08 -0.02 14.83
C ARG A 110 -7.34 0.73 15.19
N ILE A 111 -8.05 1.18 14.16
CA ILE A 111 -9.38 1.77 14.27
C ILE A 111 -10.35 1.04 13.34
N TYR A 112 -11.59 1.00 13.72
CA TYR A 112 -12.67 0.38 12.92
C TYR A 112 -14.03 0.91 13.34
N GLY A 113 -15.06 0.63 12.56
CA GLY A 113 -16.41 1.22 12.67
C GLY A 113 -17.24 0.82 13.88
N GLU A 114 -16.62 0.42 15.00
CA GLU A 114 -17.31 0.07 16.25
C GLU A 114 -17.09 1.14 17.34
N GLU A 115 -18.03 1.25 18.27
CA GLU A 115 -17.91 2.20 19.40
C GLU A 115 -16.67 1.91 20.24
N GLY A 116 -15.96 2.96 20.63
CA GLY A 116 -14.69 2.87 21.38
C GLY A 116 -13.45 2.56 20.54
N HIS A 117 -13.61 2.29 19.25
CA HIS A 117 -12.53 1.97 18.31
C HIS A 117 -12.42 2.96 17.14
N THR A 118 -13.12 4.08 17.22
CA THR A 118 -13.11 5.14 16.21
C THR A 118 -11.89 6.06 16.38
N ALA A 119 -11.57 6.77 15.31
CA ALA A 119 -10.53 7.79 15.30
C ALA A 119 -10.96 9.08 16.02
N GLU A 120 -10.05 10.03 16.13
CA GLU A 120 -10.35 11.37 16.64
C GLU A 120 -11.18 12.18 15.64
N VAL A 121 -11.84 13.22 16.16
CA VAL A 121 -12.74 14.09 15.36
C VAL A 121 -12.03 14.70 14.17
N GLY A 122 -12.66 14.64 12.99
CA GLY A 122 -12.12 15.14 11.72
C GLY A 122 -11.34 14.10 10.92
N SER A 123 -11.15 12.89 11.46
CA SER A 123 -10.55 11.77 10.72
C SER A 123 -11.48 11.23 9.64
N TYR A 124 -10.93 10.91 8.47
CA TYR A 124 -11.69 10.37 7.36
C TYR A 124 -10.87 9.46 6.44
N LEU A 125 -11.56 8.67 5.65
CA LEU A 125 -11.03 7.83 4.58
C LEU A 125 -11.89 8.04 3.32
N LYS A 126 -11.25 8.17 2.15
CA LYS A 126 -11.89 8.14 0.85
C LYS A 126 -11.05 7.32 -0.10
N ILE A 127 -11.65 6.31 -0.72
CA ILE A 127 -11.01 5.49 -1.74
C ILE A 127 -11.85 5.60 -3.01
N THR A 128 -11.21 5.94 -4.12
CA THR A 128 -11.88 6.07 -5.42
C THR A 128 -11.18 5.20 -6.45
N GLN A 129 -11.92 4.34 -7.14
CA GLN A 129 -11.35 3.57 -8.24
C GLN A 129 -11.10 4.49 -9.44
N VAL A 130 -9.92 4.37 -10.04
CA VAL A 130 -9.50 5.16 -11.20
C VAL A 130 -9.35 4.25 -12.42
N GLY A 131 -10.23 4.40 -13.39
CA GLY A 131 -10.24 3.54 -14.58
C GLY A 131 -10.78 2.14 -14.31
N GLN A 132 -10.46 1.20 -15.20
CA GLN A 132 -10.92 -0.21 -15.12
C GLN A 132 -9.93 -1.13 -14.40
N GLU A 133 -8.69 -0.70 -14.25
CA GLU A 133 -7.65 -1.44 -13.52
C GLU A 133 -7.89 -1.36 -12.01
N LYS A 134 -7.20 -2.20 -11.23
CA LYS A 134 -7.20 -2.13 -9.76
C LYS A 134 -6.34 -0.95 -9.27
N ARG A 135 -6.61 0.23 -9.82
CA ARG A 135 -5.98 1.49 -9.47
C ARG A 135 -6.93 2.29 -8.57
N PHE A 136 -6.46 2.65 -7.40
CA PHE A 136 -7.25 3.39 -6.43
C PHE A 136 -6.53 4.68 -6.02
N ALA A 137 -7.28 5.78 -6.03
CA ALA A 137 -6.88 7.02 -5.38
C ALA A 137 -7.26 6.90 -3.90
N LEU A 138 -6.26 6.98 -3.04
CA LEU A 138 -6.38 6.91 -1.59
C LEU A 138 -6.23 8.32 -1.03
N GLU A 139 -7.22 8.79 -0.31
CA GLU A 139 -7.21 10.06 0.40
C GLU A 139 -7.68 9.82 1.83
N TYR A 140 -6.81 10.00 2.80
CA TYR A 140 -7.19 9.82 4.20
C TYR A 140 -6.38 10.71 5.13
N ARG A 141 -7.01 11.06 6.23
CA ARG A 141 -6.39 11.68 7.39
C ARG A 141 -6.96 11.03 8.63
N ILE A 142 -6.09 10.53 9.48
CA ILE A 142 -6.45 9.79 10.67
C ILE A 142 -5.60 10.28 11.83
N ALA A 143 -6.26 10.63 12.94
CA ALA A 143 -5.63 10.86 14.23
C ALA A 143 -6.20 9.88 15.25
N TYR A 144 -5.35 9.23 16.03
CA TYR A 144 -5.75 8.26 17.04
C TYR A 144 -4.73 8.13 18.14
N LYS A 145 -5.08 8.56 19.35
CA LYS A 145 -4.26 8.44 20.56
C LYS A 145 -2.82 8.96 20.39
N GLY A 146 -2.68 10.14 19.77
CA GLY A 146 -1.40 10.78 19.51
C GLY A 146 -0.66 10.27 18.26
N HIS A 147 -1.17 9.26 17.56
CA HIS A 147 -0.67 8.82 16.26
C HIS A 147 -1.40 9.50 15.11
N THR A 148 -0.73 9.65 13.98
CA THR A 148 -1.32 10.22 12.77
C THR A 148 -1.00 9.37 11.55
N ALA A 149 -1.98 9.25 10.63
CA ALA A 149 -1.75 8.68 9.31
C ALA A 149 -2.40 9.56 8.26
N GLU A 150 -1.65 9.88 7.20
CA GLU A 150 -2.13 10.69 6.09
C GLU A 150 -1.76 10.04 4.76
N GLY A 151 -2.67 10.09 3.80
CA GLY A 151 -2.44 9.55 2.46
C GLY A 151 -3.18 10.35 1.40
N ASN A 152 -2.46 10.67 0.31
CA ASN A 152 -3.01 11.30 -0.88
C ASN A 152 -2.21 10.85 -2.10
N GLU A 153 -2.53 9.69 -2.63
CA GLU A 153 -1.82 9.12 -3.78
C GLU A 153 -2.73 8.16 -4.56
N THR A 154 -2.46 8.05 -5.86
CA THR A 154 -3.10 7.05 -6.74
C THR A 154 -2.16 5.88 -6.97
N VAL A 155 -2.59 4.70 -6.57
CA VAL A 155 -1.77 3.49 -6.55
C VAL A 155 -2.41 2.37 -7.37
N LEU A 156 -1.60 1.65 -8.13
CA LEU A 156 -1.99 0.39 -8.78
C LEU A 156 -1.79 -0.77 -7.80
N PHE A 157 -2.86 -1.51 -7.52
CA PHE A 157 -2.82 -2.68 -6.67
C PHE A 157 -2.81 -3.96 -7.49
N VAL A 158 -2.01 -4.91 -7.07
CA VAL A 158 -1.96 -6.27 -7.64
C VAL A 158 -2.56 -7.27 -6.66
N GLU A 159 -2.99 -8.43 -7.16
CA GLU A 159 -3.54 -9.47 -6.29
C GLU A 159 -2.52 -9.91 -5.24
N ARG A 160 -2.94 -9.98 -3.97
CA ARG A 160 -2.14 -10.51 -2.87
C ARG A 160 -2.00 -12.02 -3.01
N ILE A 161 -0.78 -12.46 -3.21
CA ILE A 161 -0.45 -13.89 -3.31
C ILE A 161 0.06 -14.36 -1.94
N LEU A 162 -0.54 -15.40 -1.41
CA LEU A 162 -0.07 -16.02 -0.18
C LEU A 162 1.36 -16.59 -0.37
N PRO A 163 2.17 -16.67 0.71
CA PRO A 163 3.53 -17.21 0.61
C PRO A 163 3.55 -18.63 0.04
N GLY A 164 4.38 -18.85 -0.96
CA GLY A 164 4.59 -20.12 -1.65
C GLY A 164 4.48 -20.02 -3.15
N LEU A 165 4.74 -21.13 -3.84
CA LEU A 165 4.48 -21.31 -5.27
C LEU A 165 3.19 -22.11 -5.46
N TYR A 166 2.36 -21.67 -6.39
CA TYR A 166 1.11 -22.31 -6.74
C TYR A 166 1.12 -22.63 -8.22
N TYR A 167 0.89 -23.90 -8.56
CA TYR A 167 0.76 -24.37 -9.94
C TYR A 167 -0.50 -25.22 -10.06
N LYS A 168 -1.37 -24.89 -11.03
CA LYS A 168 -2.69 -25.51 -11.23
C LYS A 168 -3.51 -25.60 -9.94
N GLY A 169 -3.49 -24.51 -9.16
CA GLY A 169 -4.24 -24.40 -7.91
C GLY A 169 -3.63 -25.12 -6.70
N ALA A 170 -2.60 -25.95 -6.87
CA ALA A 170 -1.92 -26.63 -5.78
C ALA A 170 -0.67 -25.86 -5.33
N LYS A 171 -0.45 -25.75 -4.01
CA LYS A 171 0.83 -25.29 -3.46
C LYS A 171 1.86 -26.39 -3.66
N ILE A 172 3.00 -26.06 -4.25
CA ILE A 172 4.09 -27.00 -4.47
C ILE A 172 5.29 -26.69 -3.58
N GLU A 173 6.01 -27.74 -3.16
CA GLU A 173 7.31 -27.58 -2.53
C GLU A 173 8.33 -27.14 -3.57
N LEU A 174 9.35 -26.39 -3.14
CA LEU A 174 10.29 -25.77 -4.05
C LEU A 174 11.73 -25.99 -3.67
N ARG A 175 12.55 -26.23 -4.70
CA ARG A 175 13.96 -25.86 -4.70
C ARG A 175 14.13 -24.61 -5.55
N VAL A 176 14.74 -23.60 -4.97
CA VAL A 176 15.02 -22.34 -5.64
C VAL A 176 16.53 -22.21 -5.80
N SER A 177 16.96 -21.91 -7.00
CA SER A 177 18.32 -21.48 -7.27
C SER A 177 18.30 -20.23 -8.14
N TYR A 178 19.32 -19.41 -8.04
CA TYR A 178 19.46 -18.25 -8.90
C TYR A 178 20.91 -18.06 -9.33
N ALA A 179 21.08 -17.45 -10.49
CA ALA A 179 22.38 -17.06 -11.04
C ALA A 179 22.27 -15.64 -11.61
N LEU A 180 23.33 -14.89 -11.44
CA LEU A 180 23.49 -13.56 -12.00
C LEU A 180 24.60 -13.60 -13.05
N ALA A 181 24.26 -13.44 -14.31
CA ALA A 181 25.20 -13.48 -15.43
C ALA A 181 24.81 -12.44 -16.48
N ASN A 182 25.78 -11.72 -17.02
CA ASN A 182 25.59 -10.77 -18.13
C ASN A 182 24.44 -9.76 -17.89
N GLN A 183 24.35 -9.19 -16.69
CA GLN A 183 23.29 -8.28 -16.26
C GLN A 183 21.88 -8.89 -16.25
N ARG A 184 21.78 -10.20 -16.32
CA ARG A 184 20.51 -10.94 -16.19
C ARG A 184 20.48 -11.74 -14.91
N LEU A 185 19.33 -11.73 -14.25
CA LEU A 185 19.02 -12.62 -13.16
C LEU A 185 18.22 -13.80 -13.74
N VAL A 186 18.71 -15.00 -13.50
CA VAL A 186 18.03 -16.25 -13.84
C VAL A 186 17.62 -16.92 -12.54
N ILE A 187 16.33 -17.17 -12.38
CA ILE A 187 15.76 -17.86 -11.22
C ILE A 187 15.18 -19.17 -11.71
N SER A 188 15.67 -20.28 -11.16
CA SER A 188 15.18 -21.62 -11.45
C SER A 188 14.40 -22.15 -10.25
N LEU A 189 13.17 -22.55 -10.50
CA LEU A 189 12.26 -23.12 -9.53
C LEU A 189 11.97 -24.56 -9.96
N SER A 190 12.16 -25.54 -9.08
CA SER A 190 11.88 -26.94 -9.38
C SER A 190 11.10 -27.59 -8.25
N ASP A 191 10.17 -28.44 -8.60
CA ASP A 191 9.45 -29.31 -7.68
C ASP A 191 10.31 -30.57 -7.40
N PRO A 192 10.78 -30.79 -6.18
CA PRO A 192 11.58 -31.98 -5.87
C PRO A 192 10.80 -33.30 -6.01
N ASN A 193 9.47 -33.22 -5.98
CA ASN A 193 8.58 -34.38 -6.07
C ASN A 193 8.14 -34.66 -7.53
N ASN A 194 8.33 -33.66 -8.43
CA ASN A 194 7.99 -33.81 -9.85
C ASN A 194 8.96 -33.00 -10.72
N MET A 195 9.94 -33.69 -11.26
CA MET A 195 11.02 -33.07 -12.08
C MET A 195 10.50 -32.40 -13.36
N ASP A 196 9.32 -32.78 -13.85
CA ASP A 196 8.69 -32.14 -15.02
C ASP A 196 8.15 -30.75 -14.68
N ASN A 197 8.00 -30.42 -13.40
CA ASN A 197 7.62 -29.11 -12.92
C ASN A 197 8.88 -28.24 -12.67
N ALA A 198 9.62 -27.95 -13.74
CA ALA A 198 10.72 -27.00 -13.72
C ALA A 198 10.28 -25.68 -14.37
N PHE A 199 10.56 -24.59 -13.66
CA PHE A 199 10.20 -23.24 -14.09
C PHE A 199 11.45 -22.37 -14.11
N THR A 200 11.60 -21.56 -15.14
CA THR A 200 12.74 -20.63 -15.21
C THR A 200 12.22 -19.24 -15.52
N LEU A 201 12.64 -18.28 -14.72
CA LEU A 201 12.36 -16.86 -14.91
C LEU A 201 13.68 -16.14 -15.15
N GLU A 202 13.70 -15.35 -16.20
CA GLU A 202 14.86 -14.52 -16.54
C GLU A 202 14.43 -13.07 -16.69
N LEU A 203 15.21 -12.16 -16.14
CA LEU A 203 14.96 -10.73 -16.29
C LEU A 203 16.26 -9.93 -16.25
N SER A 204 16.26 -8.75 -16.88
CA SER A 204 17.35 -7.78 -16.75
C SER A 204 17.40 -7.24 -15.33
N GLN A 205 18.60 -6.98 -14.81
CA GLN A 205 18.78 -6.27 -13.54
C GLN A 205 18.09 -4.89 -13.51
N ALA A 206 17.88 -4.25 -14.67
CA ALA A 206 17.16 -2.99 -14.77
C ALA A 206 15.69 -3.06 -14.33
N HIS A 207 15.13 -4.27 -14.24
CA HIS A 207 13.75 -4.53 -13.78
C HIS A 207 13.65 -4.80 -12.28
N LEU A 208 14.77 -4.97 -11.58
CA LEU A 208 14.75 -5.24 -10.15
C LEU A 208 14.04 -4.14 -9.35
N GLY A 209 13.21 -4.53 -8.39
CA GLY A 209 12.40 -3.65 -7.57
C GLY A 209 11.17 -3.06 -8.26
N LYS A 210 11.00 -3.27 -9.57
CA LYS A 210 9.87 -2.74 -10.34
C LYS A 210 8.78 -3.78 -10.55
N LEU A 211 7.52 -3.33 -10.61
CA LEU A 211 6.42 -4.16 -11.11
C LEU A 211 6.54 -4.24 -12.64
N LEU A 212 6.77 -5.44 -13.15
CA LEU A 212 6.94 -5.72 -14.56
C LEU A 212 5.65 -6.33 -15.13
N PRO A 213 4.90 -5.63 -15.98
CA PRO A 213 3.75 -6.20 -16.67
C PRO A 213 4.22 -7.22 -17.70
N LEU A 214 3.74 -8.45 -17.62
CA LEU A 214 4.12 -9.55 -18.52
C LEU A 214 3.21 -9.69 -19.74
N ASP A 215 2.13 -8.95 -19.75
CA ASP A 215 1.18 -8.84 -20.86
C ASP A 215 1.50 -7.68 -21.83
N LYS A 216 2.64 -7.03 -21.63
CA LYS A 216 3.11 -5.90 -22.46
C LYS A 216 4.49 -6.18 -23.03
N VAL A 217 4.75 -5.65 -24.21
CA VAL A 217 6.08 -5.72 -24.83
C VAL A 217 7.09 -4.98 -23.97
N ASP A 218 8.21 -5.63 -23.67
CA ASP A 218 9.33 -5.00 -23.00
C ASP A 218 10.14 -4.19 -24.01
N THR A 219 10.42 -2.94 -23.70
CA THR A 219 11.19 -2.03 -24.57
C THR A 219 12.70 -2.17 -24.41
N GLN A 220 13.16 -3.04 -23.48
CA GLN A 220 14.59 -3.23 -23.21
C GLN A 220 15.18 -4.30 -24.12
N GLU A 221 16.43 -4.16 -24.54
CA GLU A 221 17.15 -5.16 -25.34
C GLU A 221 17.19 -6.54 -24.66
N ASN A 222 17.27 -6.56 -23.34
CA ASN A 222 17.27 -7.77 -22.51
C ASN A 222 15.90 -7.95 -21.86
N TYR A 223 14.89 -8.27 -22.68
CA TYR A 223 13.53 -8.53 -22.21
C TYR A 223 13.48 -9.71 -21.23
N TRP A 224 12.41 -9.75 -20.45
CA TRP A 224 12.12 -10.87 -19.57
C TRP A 224 11.72 -12.13 -20.36
N SER A 225 12.00 -13.31 -19.81
CA SER A 225 11.46 -14.57 -20.29
C SER A 225 11.04 -15.47 -19.14
N ILE A 226 10.00 -16.27 -19.39
CA ILE A 226 9.46 -17.24 -18.42
C ILE A 226 9.21 -18.54 -19.15
N GLN A 227 9.88 -19.60 -18.69
CA GLN A 227 9.68 -20.95 -19.16
C GLN A 227 8.84 -21.72 -18.15
N LEU A 228 7.70 -22.22 -18.57
CA LEU A 228 6.83 -23.11 -17.79
C LEU A 228 6.80 -24.50 -18.45
N PRO A 229 6.35 -25.54 -17.73
CA PRO A 229 6.02 -26.82 -18.37
C PRO A 229 4.99 -26.63 -19.48
N GLY A 230 5.42 -26.86 -20.73
CA GLY A 230 4.54 -26.76 -21.91
C GLY A 230 4.26 -25.36 -22.43
N SER A 231 4.83 -24.28 -21.85
CA SER A 231 4.63 -22.91 -22.34
C SER A 231 5.85 -22.03 -22.11
N ARG A 232 6.02 -21.04 -22.97
CA ARG A 232 7.05 -20.01 -22.84
C ARG A 232 6.47 -18.65 -23.15
N TYR A 233 6.76 -17.69 -22.28
CA TYR A 233 6.40 -16.29 -22.44
C TYR A 233 7.66 -15.43 -22.47
N GLU A 234 7.61 -14.36 -23.25
CA GLU A 234 8.73 -13.43 -23.42
C GLU A 234 8.20 -12.00 -23.57
N GLY A 235 9.00 -11.02 -23.22
CA GLY A 235 8.69 -9.60 -23.42
C GLY A 235 8.64 -9.15 -24.89
N LYS A 236 8.26 -10.02 -25.81
CA LYS A 236 8.17 -9.77 -27.26
C LYS A 236 6.74 -9.87 -27.76
N ALA A 237 6.43 -9.11 -28.81
CA ALA A 237 5.16 -9.24 -29.50
C ALA A 237 4.91 -10.70 -29.95
N GLY A 238 3.71 -11.21 -29.71
CA GLY A 238 3.32 -12.59 -30.02
C GLY A 238 3.73 -13.66 -28.99
N HIS A 239 4.50 -13.30 -27.97
CA HIS A 239 4.96 -14.21 -26.91
C HIS A 239 4.61 -13.73 -25.50
N LEU A 240 3.69 -12.79 -25.37
CA LEU A 240 3.30 -12.21 -24.09
C LEU A 240 2.52 -13.19 -23.23
N ALA A 241 2.60 -13.02 -21.93
CA ALA A 241 1.76 -13.74 -20.98
C ALA A 241 0.29 -13.27 -21.08
N PRO A 242 -0.67 -14.03 -20.52
CA PRO A 242 -2.08 -13.63 -20.49
C PRO A 242 -2.28 -12.24 -19.88
N ALA A 243 -3.35 -11.55 -20.28
CA ALA A 243 -3.69 -10.23 -19.76
C ALA A 243 -3.77 -10.19 -18.23
N GLY A 244 -3.20 -9.15 -17.62
CA GLY A 244 -3.12 -9.01 -16.17
C GLY A 244 -1.95 -9.74 -15.51
N SER A 245 -1.10 -10.44 -16.30
CA SER A 245 0.10 -11.10 -15.76
C SER A 245 1.18 -10.08 -15.40
N TRP A 246 1.86 -10.34 -14.27
CA TRP A 246 2.92 -9.47 -13.77
C TRP A 246 3.99 -10.24 -12.98
N MET A 247 5.15 -9.63 -12.83
CA MET A 247 6.24 -10.13 -11.98
C MET A 247 6.91 -8.97 -11.25
N ARG A 248 7.43 -9.25 -10.06
CA ARG A 248 8.32 -8.35 -9.31
C ARG A 248 9.41 -9.16 -8.64
N VAL A 249 10.66 -8.75 -8.82
CA VAL A 249 11.82 -9.31 -8.12
C VAL A 249 12.48 -8.20 -7.34
N THR A 250 12.42 -8.27 -6.01
CA THR A 250 12.94 -7.25 -5.11
C THR A 250 14.20 -7.77 -4.41
N PRO A 251 15.36 -7.09 -4.54
CA PRO A 251 16.54 -7.41 -3.77
C PRO A 251 16.32 -7.14 -2.27
N ILE A 252 16.69 -8.09 -1.41
CA ILE A 252 16.62 -7.98 0.05
C ILE A 252 17.95 -8.49 0.63
N GLY A 253 18.90 -7.58 0.86
CA GLY A 253 20.25 -7.95 1.23
C GLY A 253 20.91 -8.81 0.15
N ASP A 254 21.31 -10.02 0.52
CA ASP A 254 21.92 -11.04 -0.37
C ASP A 254 20.88 -11.97 -1.04
N ARG A 255 19.61 -11.71 -0.86
CA ARG A 255 18.49 -12.55 -1.35
C ARG A 255 17.57 -11.75 -2.26
N TYR A 256 16.61 -12.46 -2.86
CA TYR A 256 15.57 -11.88 -3.68
C TYR A 256 14.20 -12.32 -3.17
N LYS A 257 13.27 -11.38 -3.03
CA LYS A 257 11.85 -11.67 -2.93
C LYS A 257 11.28 -11.75 -4.34
N LEU A 258 10.71 -12.89 -4.71
CA LEU A 258 10.08 -13.12 -6.00
C LEU A 258 8.57 -13.18 -5.86
N GLN A 259 7.87 -12.32 -6.59
CA GLN A 259 6.41 -12.30 -6.65
C GLN A 259 5.99 -12.30 -8.12
N PHE A 260 5.05 -13.14 -8.47
CA PHE A 260 4.52 -13.16 -9.83
C PHE A 260 3.11 -13.75 -9.88
N PHE A 261 2.37 -13.32 -10.88
CA PHE A 261 1.07 -13.82 -11.25
C PHE A 261 1.03 -13.90 -12.78
N ILE A 262 0.89 -15.12 -13.34
CA ILE A 262 0.79 -15.30 -14.79
C ILE A 262 -0.65 -15.58 -15.18
N ASN A 263 -1.34 -16.35 -14.37
CA ASN A 263 -2.77 -16.61 -14.40
C ASN A 263 -3.15 -17.33 -13.10
N ASN A 264 -4.39 -17.79 -12.97
CA ASN A 264 -4.80 -18.54 -11.78
C ASN A 264 -4.03 -19.86 -11.61
N ASP A 265 -3.41 -20.38 -12.65
CA ASP A 265 -2.69 -21.64 -12.62
C ASP A 265 -1.24 -21.51 -12.19
N PHE A 266 -0.62 -20.33 -12.32
CA PHE A 266 0.78 -20.13 -11.97
C PHE A 266 1.03 -18.79 -11.29
N LYS A 267 1.26 -18.82 -10.00
CA LYS A 267 1.54 -17.64 -9.18
C LYS A 267 2.44 -17.98 -8.00
N GLY A 268 3.22 -17.03 -7.54
CA GLY A 268 4.16 -17.22 -6.44
C GLY A 268 4.47 -15.95 -5.65
N ASN A 269 4.80 -16.15 -4.37
CA ASN A 269 5.33 -15.15 -3.44
C ASN A 269 6.40 -15.87 -2.60
N LEU A 270 7.68 -15.73 -2.97
CA LEU A 270 8.84 -16.50 -2.50
C LEU A 270 9.92 -15.62 -1.90
#